data_c81b994396d7a87b66bfac895df92038
#
_entry.id   c81b994396d7a87b66bfac895df92038
#
_cell.length_a   1.000
_cell.length_b   1.000
_cell.length_c   1.000
_cell.angle_alpha   90.00
_cell.angle_beta   90.00
_cell.angle_gamma   90.00
#
_symmetry.space_group_name_H-M   'P 1'
#
loop_
_entity.id
_entity.type
_entity.pdbx_description
1 polymer ?
#
loop_
_entity_poly.entity_id
_entity_poly.type
_entity_poly.pdbx_seq_one_letter_code
_entity_poly.pdbx_strand_id
1 'polypeptide(L)'
;AGASGLALSPDGKTLYVSDLGSRCVWAVPADARELTAGGKNCTAFLTGLPGYPGALAADEDGTLYISYRWARSSWLEKNADSTLLRGVALRAGQNLQEKLFGLPTQSPCAEAVSTADGSWTRALFARKAGGVTAVCPVESKVYFGTADAQRLPSANV
;
A
#
# COMPACT_ATOMS: atom_id res chain seq x y z
N ALA A 1 10.31 -8.28 -4.28
CA ALA A 1 10.08 -7.19 -3.33
C ALA A 1 10.06 -5.87 -4.09
N GLY A 2 9.10 -5.02 -3.82
CA GLY A 2 8.96 -3.71 -4.45
C GLY A 2 8.48 -2.70 -3.42
N ALA A 3 9.44 -1.99 -2.77
CA ALA A 3 9.08 -0.90 -1.88
C ALA A 3 8.32 0.18 -2.67
N SER A 4 7.12 0.54 -2.21
CA SER A 4 6.22 1.45 -2.91
C SER A 4 5.76 2.65 -2.06
N GLY A 5 5.89 2.58 -0.75
CA GLY A 5 5.56 3.66 0.16
C GLY A 5 6.38 3.60 1.44
N LEU A 6 6.58 4.75 2.05
CA LEU A 6 7.33 4.92 3.30
C LEU A 6 6.53 5.82 4.23
N ALA A 7 6.52 5.50 5.52
CA ALA A 7 6.02 6.36 6.57
C ALA A 7 6.86 6.21 7.83
N LEU A 8 7.10 7.30 8.53
CA LEU A 8 7.80 7.30 9.80
C LEU A 8 6.77 7.26 10.94
N SER A 9 7.02 6.47 11.98
CA SER A 9 6.19 6.48 13.18
C SER A 9 6.22 7.85 13.87
N PRO A 10 5.17 8.23 14.65
CA PRO A 10 5.11 9.52 15.33
C PRO A 10 6.32 9.81 16.24
N ASP A 11 6.88 8.78 16.85
CA ASP A 11 8.06 8.89 17.72
C ASP A 11 9.39 8.93 16.95
N GLY A 12 9.35 8.83 15.62
CA GLY A 12 10.51 8.87 14.75
C GLY A 12 11.43 7.64 14.80
N LYS A 13 11.01 6.55 15.48
CA LYS A 13 11.90 5.38 15.71
C LYS A 13 11.68 4.25 14.72
N THR A 14 10.49 4.14 14.14
CA THR A 14 10.13 3.07 13.22
C THR A 14 9.80 3.61 11.85
N LEU A 15 10.44 3.07 10.82
CA LEU A 15 10.10 3.32 9.44
C LEU A 15 9.23 2.15 8.93
N TYR A 16 8.03 2.47 8.47
CA TYR A 16 7.15 1.53 7.79
C TYR A 16 7.42 1.56 6.29
N VAL A 17 7.52 0.38 5.69
CA VAL A 17 7.81 0.21 4.26
C VAL A 17 6.76 -0.70 3.65
N SER A 18 5.96 -0.21 2.73
CA SER A 18 5.04 -1.07 1.98
C SER A 18 5.78 -1.85 0.90
N ASP A 19 5.55 -3.16 0.85
CA ASP A 19 6.04 -4.05 -0.20
C ASP A 19 4.87 -4.50 -1.07
N LEU A 20 4.82 -3.95 -2.26
CA LEU A 20 3.78 -4.22 -3.25
C LEU A 20 3.78 -5.70 -3.65
N GLY A 21 4.97 -6.29 -3.86
CA GLY A 21 5.08 -7.68 -4.33
C GLY A 21 4.63 -8.70 -3.30
N SER A 22 4.95 -8.49 -2.04
CA SER A 22 4.63 -9.40 -0.93
C SER A 22 3.31 -9.07 -0.25
N ARG A 23 2.65 -7.99 -0.65
CA ARG A 23 1.42 -7.47 -0.01
C ARG A 23 1.55 -7.37 1.50
N CYS A 24 2.62 -6.73 1.95
CA CYS A 24 2.93 -6.55 3.37
C CYS A 24 3.42 -5.13 3.65
N VAL A 25 3.46 -4.81 4.93
CA VAL A 25 4.18 -3.64 5.46
C VAL A 25 5.27 -4.16 6.38
N TRP A 26 6.50 -3.74 6.13
CA TRP A 26 7.65 -4.00 6.99
C TRP A 26 7.81 -2.87 8.00
N ALA A 27 8.17 -3.21 9.23
CA ALA A 27 8.64 -2.28 10.24
C ALA A 27 10.14 -2.45 10.44
N VAL A 28 10.86 -1.34 10.33
CA VAL A 28 12.30 -1.31 10.49
C VAL A 28 12.71 -0.16 11.40
N PRO A 29 13.75 -0.29 12.24
CA PRO A 29 14.26 0.86 12.99
C PRO A 29 14.67 1.98 12.02
N ALA A 30 14.32 3.23 12.33
CA ALA A 30 14.57 4.37 11.44
C ALA A 30 16.07 4.66 11.24
N ASP A 31 16.91 4.25 12.20
CA ASP A 31 18.37 4.37 12.16
C ASP A 31 19.09 3.14 11.60
N ALA A 32 18.35 2.08 11.25
CA ALA A 32 18.92 0.84 10.74
C ALA A 32 19.60 1.03 9.38
N ARG A 33 20.69 0.28 9.18
CA ARG A 33 21.44 0.24 7.92
C ARG A 33 21.50 -1.20 7.42
N GLU A 34 21.68 -1.36 6.11
CA GLU A 34 21.84 -2.67 5.48
C GLU A 34 20.66 -3.63 5.75
N LEU A 35 19.46 -3.16 5.43
CA LEU A 35 18.21 -3.89 5.65
C LEU A 35 18.01 -4.99 4.61
N THR A 36 17.63 -6.17 5.10
CA THR A 36 17.16 -7.29 4.26
C THR A 36 15.76 -7.66 4.71
N ALA A 37 14.83 -7.77 3.78
CA ALA A 37 13.45 -8.17 4.07
C ALA A 37 13.42 -9.52 4.82
N GLY A 38 12.72 -9.57 5.96
CA GLY A 38 12.70 -10.73 6.86
C GLY A 38 13.99 -10.97 7.65
N GLY A 39 14.97 -10.06 7.58
CA GLY A 39 16.18 -10.09 8.40
C GLY A 39 15.95 -9.58 9.82
N LYS A 40 17.00 -9.64 10.65
CA LYS A 40 16.95 -9.33 12.08
C LYS A 40 16.33 -7.97 12.45
N ASN A 41 16.54 -6.96 11.58
CA ASN A 41 16.05 -5.59 11.81
C ASN A 41 14.89 -5.22 10.85
N CYS A 42 14.24 -6.19 10.24
CA CYS A 42 13.15 -5.97 9.30
C CYS A 42 12.02 -6.94 9.59
N THR A 43 11.07 -6.52 10.42
CA THR A 43 9.97 -7.35 10.88
C THR A 43 8.74 -7.12 10.01
N ALA A 44 8.03 -8.18 9.65
CA ALA A 44 6.74 -8.05 8.99
C ALA A 44 5.73 -7.48 10.00
N PHE A 45 5.34 -6.23 9.80
CA PHE A 45 4.35 -5.54 10.63
C PHE A 45 2.93 -5.98 10.27
N LEU A 46 2.63 -5.99 8.96
CA LEU A 46 1.37 -6.47 8.43
C LEU A 46 1.62 -7.40 7.24
N THR A 47 0.82 -8.46 7.13
CA THR A 47 0.90 -9.42 6.03
C THR A 47 -0.48 -9.73 5.48
N GLY A 48 -0.53 -10.25 4.25
CA GLY A 48 -1.80 -10.70 3.67
C GLY A 48 -2.78 -9.58 3.34
N LEU A 49 -2.28 -8.37 3.07
CA LEU A 49 -3.11 -7.21 2.75
C LEU A 49 -4.11 -7.50 1.62
N PRO A 50 -5.32 -6.89 1.64
CA PRO A 50 -6.40 -7.17 0.68
C PRO A 50 -6.13 -6.66 -0.73
N GLY A 51 -5.12 -5.82 -0.90
CA GLY A 51 -4.68 -5.27 -2.17
C GLY A 51 -3.17 -5.09 -2.22
N TYR A 52 -2.69 -4.52 -3.32
CA TYR A 52 -1.29 -4.17 -3.47
C TYR A 52 -1.04 -2.80 -2.84
N PRO A 53 -0.29 -2.74 -1.71
CA PRO A 53 -0.10 -1.50 -0.97
C PRO A 53 0.73 -0.50 -1.78
N GLY A 54 0.33 0.75 -1.69
CA GLY A 54 1.01 1.90 -2.30
C GLY A 54 1.63 2.81 -1.24
N ALA A 55 1.22 4.08 -1.27
CA ALA A 55 1.69 5.07 -0.32
C ALA A 55 1.27 4.75 1.10
N LEU A 56 2.12 5.13 2.03
CA LEU A 56 1.89 5.09 3.48
C LEU A 56 1.93 6.51 4.03
N ALA A 57 1.16 6.76 5.09
CA ALA A 57 1.31 7.93 5.95
C ALA A 57 0.99 7.54 7.39
N ALA A 58 1.65 8.14 8.35
CA ALA A 58 1.30 8.01 9.76
C ALA A 58 0.89 9.38 10.30
N ASP A 59 -0.11 9.42 11.18
CA ASP A 59 -0.48 10.64 11.91
C ASP A 59 0.17 10.69 13.30
N GLU A 60 0.01 11.80 13.97
CA GLU A 60 0.56 12.03 15.32
C GLU A 60 -0.14 11.17 16.39
N ASP A 61 -1.36 10.72 16.12
CA ASP A 61 -2.16 9.89 17.03
C ASP A 61 -1.78 8.39 16.96
N GLY A 62 -0.83 8.02 16.12
CA GLY A 62 -0.36 6.65 15.98
C GLY A 62 -1.20 5.80 15.04
N THR A 63 -1.84 6.41 14.06
CA THR A 63 -2.54 5.69 12.99
C THR A 63 -1.67 5.62 11.74
N LEU A 64 -1.49 4.44 11.21
CA LEU A 64 -0.85 4.21 9.91
C LEU A 64 -1.92 4.02 8.83
N TYR A 65 -1.90 4.87 7.82
CA TYR A 65 -2.76 4.80 6.64
C TYR A 65 -2.03 4.08 5.51
N ILE A 66 -2.66 3.04 4.96
CA ILE A 66 -2.12 2.19 3.90
C ILE A 66 -3.00 2.33 2.69
N SER A 67 -2.52 2.97 1.64
CA SER A 67 -3.28 3.09 0.39
C SER A 67 -3.11 1.85 -0.48
N TYR A 68 -4.12 1.56 -1.30
CA TYR A 68 -4.09 0.49 -2.27
C TYR A 68 -4.13 1.04 -3.70
N ARG A 69 -3.09 0.73 -4.46
CA ARG A 69 -3.00 1.12 -5.86
C ARG A 69 -3.83 0.19 -6.76
N TRP A 70 -3.82 -1.10 -6.45
CA TRP A 70 -4.55 -2.13 -7.19
C TRP A 70 -5.19 -3.14 -6.26
N ALA A 71 -6.31 -3.69 -6.72
CA ALA A 71 -6.92 -4.84 -6.09
C ALA A 71 -6.01 -6.08 -6.22
N ARG A 72 -6.30 -7.07 -5.41
CA ARG A 72 -5.62 -8.36 -5.47
C ARG A 72 -5.87 -9.04 -6.82
N SER A 73 -4.82 -9.48 -7.48
CA SER A 73 -4.88 -10.22 -8.73
C SER A 73 -4.55 -11.69 -8.51
N SER A 74 -5.54 -12.55 -8.64
CA SER A 74 -5.34 -14.00 -8.55
C SER A 74 -4.41 -14.53 -9.65
N TRP A 75 -4.38 -13.88 -10.80
CA TRP A 75 -3.48 -14.24 -11.88
C TRP A 75 -2.01 -13.96 -11.52
N LEU A 76 -1.72 -12.77 -10.98
CA LEU A 76 -0.37 -12.41 -10.52
C LEU A 76 0.13 -13.35 -9.42
N GLU A 77 -0.76 -13.72 -8.49
CA GLU A 77 -0.40 -14.61 -7.39
C GLU A 77 -0.09 -16.03 -7.87
N LYS A 78 -0.91 -16.58 -8.76
CA LYS A 78 -0.68 -17.91 -9.34
C LYS A 78 0.59 -17.98 -10.19
N ASN A 79 1.01 -16.86 -10.78
CA ASN A 79 2.17 -16.79 -11.66
C ASN A 79 3.34 -16.01 -11.04
N ALA A 80 3.38 -15.90 -9.71
CA ALA A 80 4.40 -15.13 -8.99
C ALA A 80 5.83 -15.59 -9.35
N ASP A 81 6.03 -16.88 -9.47
CA ASP A 81 7.34 -17.49 -9.74
C ASP A 81 7.68 -17.59 -11.24
N SER A 82 6.73 -17.31 -12.13
CA SER A 82 6.93 -17.40 -13.57
C SER A 82 7.36 -16.07 -14.17
N THR A 83 8.66 -15.84 -14.27
CA THR A 83 9.23 -14.65 -14.92
C THR A 83 8.87 -14.54 -16.39
N LEU A 84 8.74 -15.69 -17.10
CA LEU A 84 8.38 -15.72 -18.51
C LEU A 84 6.94 -15.27 -18.74
N LEU A 85 5.97 -15.84 -18.02
CA LEU A 85 4.55 -15.46 -18.16
C LEU A 85 4.33 -14.00 -17.77
N ARG A 86 4.95 -13.54 -16.70
CA ARG A 86 4.89 -12.13 -16.29
C ARG A 86 5.53 -11.21 -17.33
N GLY A 87 6.65 -11.61 -17.92
CA GLY A 87 7.33 -10.85 -18.98
C GLY A 87 6.48 -10.74 -20.25
N VAL A 88 5.79 -11.78 -20.64
CA VAL A 88 4.84 -11.76 -21.77
C VAL A 88 3.64 -10.87 -21.45
N ALA A 89 3.07 -10.99 -20.26
CA ALA A 89 1.94 -10.18 -19.85
C ALA A 89 2.27 -8.68 -19.79
N LEU A 90 3.47 -8.31 -19.36
CA LEU A 90 3.95 -6.92 -19.36
C LEU A 90 4.12 -6.32 -20.77
N ARG A 91 4.30 -7.18 -21.79
CA ARG A 91 4.37 -6.74 -23.20
C ARG A 91 3.02 -6.79 -23.91
N ALA A 92 1.99 -7.29 -23.25
CA ALA A 92 0.64 -7.32 -23.79
C ALA A 92 0.03 -5.92 -23.89
N GLY A 93 -0.99 -5.76 -24.72
CA GLY A 93 -1.73 -4.51 -24.80
C GLY A 93 -2.42 -4.14 -23.48
N GLN A 94 -2.64 -2.84 -23.26
CA GLN A 94 -3.17 -2.28 -22.02
C GLN A 94 -4.43 -3.00 -21.51
N ASN A 95 -5.41 -3.27 -22.37
CA ASN A 95 -6.64 -3.95 -22.00
C ASN A 95 -6.42 -5.35 -21.40
N LEU A 96 -5.40 -6.07 -21.87
CA LEU A 96 -5.05 -7.38 -21.33
C LEU A 96 -4.29 -7.25 -20.01
N GLN A 97 -3.41 -6.27 -19.90
CA GLN A 97 -2.73 -5.96 -18.65
C GLN A 97 -3.72 -5.61 -17.54
N GLU A 98 -4.71 -4.77 -17.81
CA GLU A 98 -5.77 -4.41 -16.87
C GLU A 98 -6.56 -5.62 -16.37
N LYS A 99 -6.85 -6.57 -17.26
CA LYS A 99 -7.53 -7.84 -16.90
C LYS A 99 -6.65 -8.77 -16.08
N LEU A 100 -5.36 -8.83 -16.38
CA LEU A 100 -4.41 -9.75 -15.72
C LEU A 100 -3.93 -9.21 -14.38
N PHE A 101 -3.60 -7.93 -14.31
CA PHE A 101 -3.00 -7.31 -13.11
C PHE A 101 -4.02 -6.70 -12.15
N GLY A 102 -5.27 -6.63 -12.56
CA GLY A 102 -6.33 -5.99 -11.82
C GLY A 102 -6.49 -4.51 -12.18
N LEU A 103 -7.71 -4.04 -12.05
CA LEU A 103 -8.02 -2.63 -12.20
C LEU A 103 -7.63 -1.86 -10.94
N PRO A 104 -7.37 -0.54 -11.03
CA PRO A 104 -7.25 0.31 -9.85
C PRO A 104 -8.44 0.10 -8.92
N THR A 105 -8.19 -0.12 -7.64
CA THR A 105 -9.28 -0.32 -6.69
C THR A 105 -10.05 0.97 -6.49
N GLN A 106 -11.36 0.84 -6.43
CA GLN A 106 -12.22 1.94 -6.01
C GLN A 106 -12.67 1.80 -4.55
N SER A 107 -12.37 0.66 -3.90
CA SER A 107 -12.89 0.41 -2.56
C SER A 107 -12.22 -0.82 -1.91
N PRO A 108 -11.63 -0.66 -0.74
CA PRO A 108 -11.28 0.58 -0.09
C PRO A 108 -10.14 1.33 -0.80
N CYS A 109 -10.08 2.65 -0.63
CA CYS A 109 -8.95 3.46 -1.13
C CYS A 109 -7.72 3.29 -0.25
N ALA A 110 -7.96 3.16 1.06
CA ALA A 110 -6.95 2.93 2.07
C ALA A 110 -7.54 2.22 3.29
N GLU A 111 -6.67 1.69 4.11
CA GLU A 111 -6.98 1.18 5.45
C GLU A 111 -6.18 1.96 6.49
N ALA A 112 -6.78 2.13 7.67
CA ALA A 112 -6.15 2.70 8.85
C ALA A 112 -5.92 1.60 9.88
N VAL A 113 -4.69 1.53 10.41
CA VAL A 113 -4.27 0.57 11.42
C VAL A 113 -3.50 1.27 12.53
N SER A 114 -3.52 0.72 13.74
CA SER A 114 -2.71 1.21 14.85
C SER A 114 -1.22 0.95 14.60
N THR A 115 -0.37 1.95 14.82
CA THR A 115 1.10 1.78 14.75
C THR A 115 1.66 0.95 15.89
N ALA A 116 0.91 0.78 16.99
CA ALA A 116 1.36 0.05 18.16
C ALA A 116 1.39 -1.47 17.93
N ASP A 117 0.38 -2.00 17.25
CA ASP A 117 0.19 -3.45 17.12
C ASP A 117 -0.32 -3.92 15.75
N GLY A 118 -0.55 -2.98 14.82
CA GLY A 118 -1.09 -3.29 13.49
C GLY A 118 -2.59 -3.63 13.51
N SER A 119 -3.29 -3.42 14.63
CA SER A 119 -4.72 -3.68 14.71
C SER A 119 -5.49 -2.79 13.74
N TRP A 120 -6.41 -3.42 13.01
CA TRP A 120 -7.24 -2.72 12.04
C TRP A 120 -8.23 -1.77 12.74
N THR A 121 -8.31 -0.54 12.25
CA THR A 121 -9.20 0.49 12.78
C THR A 121 -10.38 0.72 11.86
N ARG A 122 -10.13 1.00 10.60
CA ARG A 122 -11.19 1.27 9.61
C ARG A 122 -10.73 1.17 8.17
N ALA A 123 -11.67 0.98 7.26
CA ALA A 123 -11.48 1.17 5.83
C ALA A 123 -11.95 2.57 5.41
N LEU A 124 -11.21 3.18 4.50
CA LEU A 124 -11.48 4.51 3.97
C LEU A 124 -11.93 4.41 2.52
N PHE A 125 -13.04 5.06 2.21
CA PHE A 125 -13.67 5.05 0.90
C PHE A 125 -13.80 6.47 0.38
N ALA A 126 -13.36 6.71 -0.83
CA ALA A 126 -13.58 7.99 -1.51
C ALA A 126 -14.22 7.76 -2.87
N ARG A 127 -15.26 8.54 -3.18
CA ARG A 127 -15.94 8.44 -4.48
C ARG A 127 -14.97 8.77 -5.61
N LYS A 128 -14.91 7.90 -6.62
CA LYS A 128 -14.11 8.07 -7.85
C LYS A 128 -12.60 8.18 -7.58
N ALA A 129 -12.11 7.66 -6.48
CA ALA A 129 -10.68 7.49 -6.26
C ALA A 129 -10.25 6.15 -6.88
N GLY A 130 -9.87 6.16 -8.13
CA GLY A 130 -9.17 5.03 -8.75
C GLY A 130 -7.69 5.07 -8.33
N GLY A 131 -7.06 3.91 -8.13
CA GLY A 131 -5.61 3.75 -7.94
C GLY A 131 -4.93 4.82 -7.08
N VAL A 132 -5.03 4.71 -5.76
CA VAL A 132 -4.47 5.70 -4.84
C VAL A 132 -2.94 5.65 -4.87
N THR A 133 -2.31 6.78 -5.15
CA THR A 133 -0.85 6.93 -5.26
C THR A 133 -0.23 7.73 -4.12
N ALA A 134 -1.04 8.47 -3.37
CA ALA A 134 -0.63 9.21 -2.18
C ALA A 134 -1.77 9.21 -1.16
N VAL A 135 -1.41 9.28 0.11
CA VAL A 135 -2.34 9.42 1.22
C VAL A 135 -1.80 10.48 2.18
N CYS A 136 -2.65 11.39 2.61
CA CYS A 136 -2.27 12.48 3.50
C CYS A 136 -3.37 12.71 4.54
N PRO A 137 -3.16 12.29 5.80
CA PRO A 137 -4.06 12.64 6.90
C PRO A 137 -3.90 14.12 7.26
N VAL A 138 -5.02 14.81 7.44
CA VAL A 138 -5.08 16.21 7.89
C VAL A 138 -6.29 16.37 8.78
N GLU A 139 -6.08 16.59 10.06
CA GLU A 139 -7.16 16.73 11.07
C GLU A 139 -8.17 15.55 11.01
N SER A 140 -9.43 15.83 10.70
CA SER A 140 -10.51 14.84 10.62
C SER A 140 -10.70 14.23 9.23
N LYS A 141 -9.76 14.43 8.32
CA LYS A 141 -9.85 13.95 6.93
C LYS A 141 -8.57 13.30 6.46
N VAL A 142 -8.73 12.37 5.53
CA VAL A 142 -7.62 11.81 4.76
C VAL A 142 -7.83 12.15 3.29
N TYR A 143 -6.86 12.79 2.69
CA TYR A 143 -6.83 13.15 1.28
C TYR A 143 -6.07 12.09 0.48
N PHE A 144 -6.53 11.82 -0.74
CA PHE A 144 -5.95 10.80 -1.61
C PHE A 144 -5.43 11.43 -2.90
N GLY A 145 -4.16 11.21 -3.21
CA GLY A 145 -3.63 11.44 -4.55
C GLY A 145 -3.97 10.27 -5.45
N THR A 146 -4.47 10.55 -6.66
CA THR A 146 -4.79 9.55 -7.66
C THR A 146 -4.32 10.01 -9.03
N ALA A 147 -3.98 9.08 -9.93
CA ALA A 147 -3.50 9.43 -11.27
C ALA A 147 -4.59 10.05 -12.16
N ASP A 148 -5.87 9.71 -11.92
CA ASP A 148 -6.96 9.99 -12.86
C ASP A 148 -8.03 10.94 -12.32
N ALA A 149 -7.92 11.40 -11.07
CA ALA A 149 -8.94 12.26 -10.48
C ALA A 149 -8.75 13.73 -10.86
N GLN A 150 -9.79 14.36 -11.39
CA GLN A 150 -9.82 15.81 -11.64
C GLN A 150 -9.99 16.64 -10.35
N ARG A 151 -10.32 16.01 -9.23
CA ARG A 151 -10.49 16.62 -7.91
C ARG A 151 -9.77 15.78 -6.88
N LEU A 152 -9.30 16.40 -5.81
CA LEU A 152 -8.67 15.71 -4.70
C LEU A 152 -9.71 14.93 -3.87
N PRO A 153 -9.76 13.58 -3.96
CA PRO A 153 -10.69 12.79 -3.17
C PRO A 153 -10.31 12.82 -1.69
N SER A 154 -11.30 12.74 -0.81
CA SER A 154 -11.08 12.66 0.63
C SER A 154 -12.11 11.75 1.31
N ALA A 155 -11.75 11.22 2.48
CA ALA A 155 -12.62 10.52 3.40
C ALA A 155 -12.52 11.14 4.80
N ASN A 156 -13.60 11.06 5.58
CA ASN A 156 -13.58 11.46 6.99
C ASN A 156 -12.93 10.35 7.84
N VAL A 157 -12.21 10.75 8.86
CA VAL A 157 -11.56 9.87 9.85
C VAL A 157 -12.40 9.78 11.11
#